data_40af2eb02797dc58c850ff89ec64441b
#
_entry.id   40af2eb02797dc58c850ff89ec64441b
#
_cell.length_a   1.000
_cell.length_b   1.000
_cell.length_c   1.000
_cell.angle_alpha   90.00
_cell.angle_beta   90.00
_cell.angle_gamma   90.00
#
_symmetry.space_group_name_H-M   'P 1'
#
loop_
_entity.id
_entity.type
_entity.pdbx_description
1 polymer ?
#
loop_
_entity_poly.entity_id
_entity_poly.type
_entity_poly.pdbx_seq_one_letter_code
_entity_poly.pdbx_strand_id
1 'polypeptide(L)'
;MIQVEHLTKCYGDVTAVDDLSFEIEGGHVYGFLGPNGAGKSTTMNIMTGCLSATKGSVKIDGFDIFEEPAQAKKRIGYLPEQPPLYMNETPAEYLRFVGEAKGLKGKELHSQIDSVIGRTGLDHVRNRRISALSKGYKQRVGIAQALLGDPKVIILDEPTVGLDPLQIIEIRDLIKDLGREHTVIFSSHILSEVQTICEKILIIARGKLIAFDEPENLEKRLLSPGEITLVAEADARETEELLSGMEHITEQTIEEKEIGRTAATLHSDCEDIYEVSKALFERFSAAGKPLLEMNVKKADLEEIFIELTESAQTEDIKTEESEAGEEEMA
;
A
#
# COMPACT_ATOMS: atom_id res chain seq x y z
N MET A 1 7.99 -15.05 -10.16
CA MET A 1 7.16 -14.27 -11.08
C MET A 1 5.69 -14.57 -10.84
N ILE A 2 4.84 -13.55 -10.74
CA ILE A 2 3.39 -13.70 -10.58
C ILE A 2 2.74 -12.96 -11.73
N GLN A 3 1.80 -13.60 -12.39
CA GLN A 3 1.02 -13.01 -13.48
C GLN A 3 -0.45 -13.09 -13.12
N VAL A 4 -1.12 -11.97 -13.15
CA VAL A 4 -2.58 -11.83 -12.94
C VAL A 4 -3.15 -11.23 -14.21
N GLU A 5 -4.09 -11.92 -14.84
CA GLU A 5 -4.65 -11.54 -16.14
C GLU A 5 -6.18 -11.48 -16.05
N HIS A 6 -6.74 -10.30 -16.28
CA HIS A 6 -8.19 -10.06 -16.35
C HIS A 6 -8.98 -10.62 -15.15
N LEU A 7 -8.39 -10.50 -13.94
CA LEU A 7 -8.95 -11.09 -12.74
C LEU A 7 -10.21 -10.35 -12.32
N THR A 8 -11.32 -11.07 -12.25
CA THR A 8 -12.62 -10.56 -11.78
C THR A 8 -13.20 -11.46 -10.71
N LYS A 9 -13.74 -10.87 -9.65
CA LYS A 9 -14.47 -11.57 -8.59
C LYS A 9 -15.77 -10.87 -8.23
N CYS A 10 -16.87 -11.57 -8.44
CA CYS A 10 -18.21 -11.14 -8.04
C CYS A 10 -18.73 -11.97 -6.86
N TYR A 11 -19.45 -11.34 -5.95
CA TYR A 11 -20.21 -11.93 -4.86
C TYR A 11 -21.68 -11.50 -5.02
N GLY A 12 -22.49 -12.31 -5.70
CA GLY A 12 -23.82 -11.88 -6.15
C GLY A 12 -23.69 -10.67 -7.08
N ASP A 13 -24.35 -9.58 -6.74
CA ASP A 13 -24.34 -8.33 -7.51
C ASP A 13 -23.16 -7.41 -7.21
N VAL A 14 -22.32 -7.76 -6.21
CA VAL A 14 -21.15 -6.95 -5.83
C VAL A 14 -19.90 -7.45 -6.53
N THR A 15 -19.26 -6.58 -7.33
CA THR A 15 -17.96 -6.84 -7.94
C THR A 15 -16.84 -6.37 -6.99
N ALA A 16 -16.16 -7.32 -6.35
CA ALA A 16 -15.09 -7.03 -5.38
C ALA A 16 -13.71 -6.87 -6.03
N VAL A 17 -13.51 -7.45 -7.21
CA VAL A 17 -12.32 -7.29 -8.06
C VAL A 17 -12.81 -7.20 -9.49
N ASP A 18 -12.38 -6.19 -10.24
CA ASP A 18 -12.86 -5.84 -11.55
C ASP A 18 -11.70 -5.70 -12.55
N ASP A 19 -11.56 -6.70 -13.43
CA ASP A 19 -10.60 -6.74 -14.53
C ASP A 19 -9.15 -6.41 -14.15
N LEU A 20 -8.67 -6.92 -13.01
CA LEU A 20 -7.35 -6.64 -12.49
C LEU A 20 -6.28 -7.39 -13.27
N SER A 21 -5.30 -6.65 -13.83
CA SER A 21 -4.17 -7.23 -14.55
C SER A 21 -2.85 -6.59 -14.11
N PHE A 22 -1.88 -7.41 -13.70
CA PHE A 22 -0.53 -6.97 -13.33
C PHE A 22 0.46 -8.13 -13.35
N GLU A 23 1.74 -7.77 -13.42
CA GLU A 23 2.85 -8.72 -13.36
C GLU A 23 3.86 -8.32 -12.28
N ILE A 24 4.27 -9.28 -11.45
CA ILE A 24 5.25 -9.10 -10.37
C ILE A 24 6.48 -9.93 -10.70
N GLU A 25 7.61 -9.27 -10.78
CA GLU A 25 8.93 -9.88 -10.95
C GLU A 25 9.44 -10.50 -9.66
N GLY A 26 10.49 -11.32 -9.74
CA GLY A 26 11.05 -11.99 -8.59
C GLY A 26 12.07 -11.15 -7.81
N GLY A 27 12.15 -11.37 -6.49
CA GLY A 27 13.26 -10.87 -5.67
C GLY A 27 13.09 -9.46 -5.11
N HIS A 28 11.84 -8.98 -4.96
CA HIS A 28 11.52 -7.63 -4.46
C HIS A 28 10.38 -7.66 -3.44
N VAL A 29 10.22 -6.56 -2.71
CA VAL A 29 9.08 -6.33 -1.82
C VAL A 29 8.07 -5.44 -2.53
N TYR A 30 6.85 -5.94 -2.65
CA TYR A 30 5.72 -5.26 -3.27
C TYR A 30 4.65 -4.91 -2.24
N GLY A 31 4.21 -3.66 -2.24
CA GLY A 31 3.08 -3.20 -1.44
C GLY A 31 1.77 -3.29 -2.20
N PHE A 32 0.74 -3.83 -1.56
CA PHE A 32 -0.61 -3.89 -2.07
C PHE A 32 -1.46 -2.90 -1.27
N LEU A 33 -1.56 -1.67 -1.74
CA LEU A 33 -2.16 -0.55 -1.03
C LEU A 33 -3.60 -0.30 -1.47
N GLY A 34 -4.46 0.03 -0.54
CA GLY A 34 -5.84 0.40 -0.84
C GLY A 34 -6.68 0.55 0.43
N PRO A 35 -7.79 1.29 0.40
CA PRO A 35 -8.69 1.39 1.53
C PRO A 35 -9.34 0.04 1.88
N ASN A 36 -10.03 0.01 3.02
CA ASN A 36 -10.82 -1.16 3.40
C ASN A 36 -11.95 -1.36 2.37
N GLY A 37 -12.14 -2.62 1.94
CA GLY A 37 -13.11 -2.94 0.89
C GLY A 37 -12.58 -2.76 -0.56
N ALA A 38 -11.37 -2.29 -0.78
CA ALA A 38 -10.79 -2.10 -2.12
C ALA A 38 -10.56 -3.39 -2.93
N GLY A 39 -10.71 -4.57 -2.33
CA GLY A 39 -10.48 -5.85 -3.00
C GLY A 39 -9.13 -6.51 -2.68
N LYS A 40 -8.28 -5.94 -1.80
CA LYS A 40 -6.94 -6.46 -1.46
C LYS A 40 -6.96 -7.92 -1.01
N SER A 41 -7.64 -8.22 0.10
CA SER A 41 -7.70 -9.57 0.66
C SER A 41 -8.40 -10.55 -0.27
N THR A 42 -9.40 -10.10 -1.05
CA THR A 42 -10.05 -10.91 -2.09
C THR A 42 -9.03 -11.33 -3.15
N THR A 43 -8.24 -10.38 -3.67
CA THR A 43 -7.20 -10.65 -4.66
C THR A 43 -6.13 -11.60 -4.11
N MET A 44 -5.64 -11.36 -2.88
CA MET A 44 -4.66 -12.25 -2.23
C MET A 44 -5.20 -13.66 -1.99
N ASN A 45 -6.45 -13.80 -1.58
CA ASN A 45 -7.10 -15.10 -1.44
C ASN A 45 -7.22 -15.85 -2.77
N ILE A 46 -7.43 -15.15 -3.88
CA ILE A 46 -7.44 -15.77 -5.22
C ILE A 46 -6.01 -16.17 -5.62
N MET A 47 -5.03 -15.28 -5.46
CA MET A 47 -3.62 -15.55 -5.77
C MET A 47 -3.06 -16.76 -5.00
N THR A 48 -3.56 -17.01 -3.78
CA THR A 48 -3.16 -18.16 -2.95
C THR A 48 -4.00 -19.41 -3.20
N GLY A 49 -5.02 -19.32 -4.05
CA GLY A 49 -5.95 -20.41 -4.34
C GLY A 49 -6.85 -20.79 -3.16
N CYS A 50 -7.06 -19.86 -2.22
CA CYS A 50 -8.04 -19.99 -1.14
C CYS A 50 -9.45 -19.65 -1.62
N LEU A 51 -9.56 -18.87 -2.69
CA LEU A 51 -10.80 -18.41 -3.30
C LEU A 51 -10.71 -18.56 -4.81
N SER A 52 -11.79 -18.99 -5.47
CA SER A 52 -11.86 -19.04 -6.93
C SER A 52 -12.18 -17.67 -7.53
N ALA A 53 -11.57 -17.34 -8.66
CA ALA A 53 -11.97 -16.19 -9.49
C ALA A 53 -13.33 -16.44 -10.15
N THR A 54 -14.02 -15.36 -10.53
CA THR A 54 -15.19 -15.42 -11.42
C THR A 54 -14.73 -15.46 -12.88
N LYS A 55 -13.67 -14.67 -13.21
CA LYS A 55 -13.00 -14.65 -14.51
C LYS A 55 -11.52 -14.37 -14.34
N GLY A 56 -10.75 -14.61 -15.40
CA GLY A 56 -9.31 -14.35 -15.42
C GLY A 56 -8.47 -15.50 -14.92
N SER A 57 -7.16 -15.30 -14.89
CA SER A 57 -6.18 -16.30 -14.49
C SER A 57 -5.12 -15.73 -13.55
N VAL A 58 -4.53 -16.61 -12.73
CA VAL A 58 -3.39 -16.29 -11.87
C VAL A 58 -2.34 -17.38 -12.03
N LYS A 59 -1.12 -16.98 -12.42
CA LYS A 59 0.03 -17.89 -12.53
C LYS A 59 1.11 -17.51 -11.52
N ILE A 60 1.60 -18.51 -10.81
CA ILE A 60 2.70 -18.38 -9.85
C ILE A 60 3.88 -19.20 -10.36
N ASP A 61 4.97 -18.53 -10.71
CA ASP A 61 6.17 -19.16 -11.28
C ASP A 61 5.85 -20.04 -12.50
N GLY A 62 4.90 -19.57 -13.34
CA GLY A 62 4.43 -20.25 -14.55
C GLY A 62 3.34 -21.30 -14.35
N PHE A 63 2.94 -21.62 -13.09
CA PHE A 63 1.88 -22.58 -12.80
C PHE A 63 0.57 -21.86 -12.48
N ASP A 64 -0.50 -22.24 -13.18
CA ASP A 64 -1.82 -21.72 -12.90
C ASP A 64 -2.34 -22.21 -11.55
N ILE A 65 -2.86 -21.27 -10.73
CA ILE A 65 -3.28 -21.56 -9.35
C ILE A 65 -4.52 -22.49 -9.29
N PHE A 66 -5.32 -22.54 -10.35
CA PHE A 66 -6.54 -23.34 -10.42
C PHE A 66 -6.34 -24.64 -11.19
N GLU A 67 -5.56 -24.63 -12.26
CA GLU A 67 -5.31 -25.81 -13.08
C GLU A 67 -4.19 -26.69 -12.51
N GLU A 68 -3.16 -26.07 -11.91
CA GLU A 68 -1.99 -26.73 -11.33
C GLU A 68 -1.78 -26.39 -9.84
N PRO A 69 -2.80 -26.48 -8.98
CA PRO A 69 -2.78 -25.94 -7.61
C PRO A 69 -1.66 -26.54 -6.75
N ALA A 70 -1.33 -27.81 -6.93
CA ALA A 70 -0.27 -28.46 -6.15
C ALA A 70 1.12 -27.90 -6.48
N GLN A 71 1.36 -27.49 -7.71
CA GLN A 71 2.63 -26.91 -8.15
C GLN A 71 2.73 -25.43 -7.76
N ALA A 72 1.65 -24.66 -7.97
CA ALA A 72 1.58 -23.27 -7.59
C ALA A 72 1.69 -23.07 -6.07
N LYS A 73 0.88 -23.79 -5.28
CA LYS A 73 0.85 -23.67 -3.81
C LYS A 73 2.16 -24.04 -3.12
N LYS A 74 2.97 -24.93 -3.69
CA LYS A 74 4.33 -25.23 -3.17
C LYS A 74 5.26 -24.02 -3.23
N ARG A 75 4.98 -23.04 -4.09
CA ARG A 75 5.79 -21.85 -4.31
C ARG A 75 5.35 -20.67 -3.50
N ILE A 76 4.24 -20.82 -2.75
CA ILE A 76 3.60 -19.74 -1.99
C ILE A 76 3.70 -20.02 -0.49
N GLY A 77 4.13 -19.01 0.25
CA GLY A 77 3.87 -18.89 1.67
C GLY A 77 2.79 -17.84 1.89
N TYR A 78 1.77 -18.15 2.68
CA TYR A 78 0.66 -17.23 2.91
C TYR A 78 0.39 -17.00 4.39
N LEU A 79 0.29 -15.74 4.77
CA LEU A 79 -0.20 -15.27 6.05
C LEU A 79 -1.51 -14.51 5.81
N PRO A 80 -2.67 -15.04 6.16
CA PRO A 80 -3.92 -14.29 6.15
C PRO A 80 -3.96 -13.27 7.29
N GLU A 81 -4.80 -12.24 7.17
CA GLU A 81 -5.01 -11.20 8.18
C GLU A 81 -5.22 -11.79 9.60
N GLN A 82 -6.00 -12.88 9.68
CA GLN A 82 -6.19 -13.63 10.91
C GLN A 82 -5.57 -15.02 10.76
N PRO A 83 -4.32 -15.23 11.24
CA PRO A 83 -3.66 -16.52 11.13
C PRO A 83 -4.42 -17.61 11.90
N PRO A 84 -4.71 -18.76 11.29
CA PRO A 84 -5.41 -19.89 11.92
C PRO A 84 -4.50 -20.66 12.88
N LEU A 85 -4.01 -20.00 13.93
CA LEU A 85 -3.06 -20.58 14.87
C LEU A 85 -3.74 -21.55 15.86
N TYR A 86 -3.07 -22.64 16.16
CA TYR A 86 -3.52 -23.59 17.18
C TYR A 86 -3.10 -23.11 18.55
N MET A 87 -4.02 -22.40 19.24
CA MET A 87 -3.75 -21.65 20.46
C MET A 87 -3.24 -22.53 21.65
N ASN A 88 -3.55 -23.81 21.66
CA ASN A 88 -3.11 -24.74 22.71
C ASN A 88 -1.72 -25.32 22.47
N GLU A 89 -1.20 -25.22 21.26
CA GLU A 89 0.12 -25.68 20.87
C GLU A 89 1.20 -24.62 21.14
N THR A 90 2.45 -25.06 21.12
CA THR A 90 3.62 -24.18 21.09
C THR A 90 3.98 -23.83 19.64
N PRO A 91 4.75 -22.75 19.39
CA PRO A 91 5.27 -22.46 18.04
C PRO A 91 5.98 -23.67 17.39
N ALA A 92 6.82 -24.40 18.14
CA ALA A 92 7.53 -25.56 17.60
C ALA A 92 6.58 -26.72 17.20
N GLU A 93 5.55 -26.99 17.98
CA GLU A 93 4.54 -28.01 17.69
C GLU A 93 3.68 -27.61 16.50
N TYR A 94 3.20 -26.37 16.48
CA TYR A 94 2.41 -25.84 15.37
C TYR A 94 3.19 -25.85 14.05
N LEU A 95 4.44 -25.37 14.05
CA LEU A 95 5.28 -25.34 12.85
C LEU A 95 5.63 -26.75 12.37
N ARG A 96 5.75 -27.72 13.29
CA ARG A 96 5.91 -29.14 12.91
C ARG A 96 4.68 -29.65 12.17
N PHE A 97 3.49 -29.40 12.70
CA PHE A 97 2.24 -29.78 12.05
C PHE A 97 2.12 -29.19 10.64
N VAL A 98 2.40 -27.87 10.51
CA VAL A 98 2.35 -27.19 9.20
C VAL A 98 3.41 -27.74 8.24
N GLY A 99 4.63 -27.97 8.71
CA GLY A 99 5.71 -28.52 7.88
C GLY A 99 5.39 -29.93 7.38
N GLU A 100 4.83 -30.78 8.24
CA GLU A 100 4.38 -32.13 7.85
C GLU A 100 3.24 -32.06 6.81
N ALA A 101 2.29 -31.13 6.98
CA ALA A 101 1.21 -30.91 6.01
C ALA A 101 1.74 -30.42 4.65
N LYS A 102 2.83 -29.62 4.64
CA LYS A 102 3.54 -29.21 3.42
C LYS A 102 4.42 -30.33 2.83
N GLY A 103 4.52 -31.49 3.49
CA GLY A 103 5.26 -32.65 3.02
C GLY A 103 6.73 -32.75 3.48
N LEU A 104 7.18 -31.83 4.35
CA LEU A 104 8.52 -31.90 4.96
C LEU A 104 8.62 -33.06 5.94
N LYS A 105 9.78 -33.71 6.02
CA LYS A 105 9.98 -34.91 6.86
C LYS A 105 11.37 -34.96 7.48
N GLY A 106 11.46 -35.64 8.61
CA GLY A 106 12.73 -36.06 9.22
C GLY A 106 13.67 -34.87 9.51
N LYS A 107 14.91 -34.96 9.09
CA LYS A 107 15.94 -33.94 9.35
C LYS A 107 15.64 -32.59 8.66
N GLU A 108 15.08 -32.65 7.47
CA GLU A 108 14.70 -31.43 6.72
C GLU A 108 13.65 -30.63 7.48
N LEU A 109 12.60 -31.30 7.97
CA LEU A 109 11.55 -30.65 8.77
C LEU A 109 12.13 -29.93 10.01
N HIS A 110 13.00 -30.63 10.77
CA HIS A 110 13.62 -30.04 11.95
C HIS A 110 14.50 -28.83 11.60
N SER A 111 15.35 -28.99 10.57
CA SER A 111 16.23 -27.91 10.12
C SER A 111 15.44 -26.66 9.67
N GLN A 112 14.35 -26.86 8.94
CA GLN A 112 13.51 -25.74 8.50
C GLN A 112 12.78 -25.09 9.66
N ILE A 113 12.25 -25.86 10.63
CA ILE A 113 11.63 -25.30 11.84
C ILE A 113 12.62 -24.45 12.62
N ASP A 114 13.83 -24.93 12.86
CA ASP A 114 14.85 -24.17 13.59
C ASP A 114 15.24 -22.90 12.82
N SER A 115 15.37 -22.99 11.50
CA SER A 115 15.66 -21.84 10.64
C SER A 115 14.55 -20.77 10.71
N VAL A 116 13.27 -21.15 10.52
CA VAL A 116 12.18 -20.17 10.52
C VAL A 116 11.93 -19.56 11.92
N ILE A 117 12.12 -20.33 13.00
CA ILE A 117 12.07 -19.85 14.38
C ILE A 117 13.14 -18.79 14.60
N GLY A 118 14.38 -19.03 14.19
CA GLY A 118 15.48 -18.08 14.31
C GLY A 118 15.24 -16.81 13.48
N ARG A 119 14.85 -16.96 12.21
CA ARG A 119 14.57 -15.82 11.30
C ARG A 119 13.45 -14.93 11.80
N THR A 120 12.44 -15.48 12.46
CA THR A 120 11.29 -14.73 12.98
C THR A 120 11.43 -14.30 14.44
N GLY A 121 12.59 -14.59 15.09
CA GLY A 121 12.87 -14.18 16.47
C GLY A 121 12.00 -14.87 17.52
N LEU A 122 11.64 -16.13 17.29
CA LEU A 122 10.76 -16.93 18.15
C LEU A 122 11.51 -17.85 19.14
N ASP A 123 12.86 -17.87 19.16
CA ASP A 123 13.67 -18.80 19.91
C ASP A 123 13.30 -18.89 21.40
N HIS A 124 13.13 -17.72 22.04
CA HIS A 124 12.86 -17.61 23.47
C HIS A 124 11.40 -17.97 23.84
N VAL A 125 10.50 -18.06 22.86
CA VAL A 125 9.08 -18.43 23.06
C VAL A 125 8.70 -19.74 22.39
N ARG A 126 9.64 -20.44 21.73
CA ARG A 126 9.40 -21.62 20.93
C ARG A 126 8.60 -22.73 21.63
N ASN A 127 8.73 -22.84 22.95
CA ASN A 127 8.08 -23.85 23.78
C ASN A 127 6.97 -23.27 24.66
N ARG A 128 6.60 -21.98 24.47
CA ARG A 128 5.51 -21.34 25.20
C ARG A 128 4.22 -21.49 24.40
N ARG A 129 3.07 -21.76 25.05
CA ARG A 129 1.79 -21.86 24.35
C ARG A 129 1.47 -20.61 23.55
N ILE A 130 0.98 -20.78 22.34
CA ILE A 130 0.60 -19.67 21.43
C ILE A 130 -0.48 -18.80 22.06
N SER A 131 -1.41 -19.36 22.84
CA SER A 131 -2.42 -18.59 23.59
C SER A 131 -1.81 -17.56 24.54
N ALA A 132 -0.63 -17.82 25.10
CA ALA A 132 0.07 -16.98 26.05
C ALA A 132 1.04 -15.98 25.40
N LEU A 133 1.08 -15.89 24.07
CA LEU A 133 1.91 -14.97 23.31
C LEU A 133 1.17 -13.64 23.06
N SER A 134 1.93 -12.54 22.98
CA SER A 134 1.41 -11.25 22.50
C SER A 134 0.95 -11.36 21.04
N LYS A 135 0.18 -10.37 20.56
CA LYS A 135 -0.27 -10.32 19.16
C LYS A 135 0.91 -10.32 18.20
N GLY A 136 1.98 -9.55 18.46
CA GLY A 136 3.19 -9.52 17.64
C GLY A 136 3.90 -10.87 17.54
N TYR A 137 4.02 -11.62 18.66
CA TYR A 137 4.56 -12.97 18.60
C TYR A 137 3.66 -13.94 17.84
N LYS A 138 2.34 -13.83 17.95
CA LYS A 138 1.40 -14.62 17.13
C LYS A 138 1.58 -14.32 15.65
N GLN A 139 1.76 -13.05 15.31
CA GLN A 139 2.04 -12.62 13.93
C GLN A 139 3.35 -13.23 13.41
N ARG A 140 4.42 -13.21 14.22
CA ARG A 140 5.69 -13.85 13.87
C ARG A 140 5.55 -15.36 13.68
N VAL A 141 4.71 -16.05 14.48
CA VAL A 141 4.40 -17.48 14.25
C VAL A 141 3.68 -17.67 12.92
N GLY A 142 2.77 -16.78 12.55
CA GLY A 142 2.10 -16.77 11.26
C GLY A 142 3.06 -16.55 10.09
N ILE A 143 4.02 -15.63 10.22
CA ILE A 143 5.09 -15.44 9.22
C ILE A 143 5.98 -16.69 9.14
N ALA A 144 6.39 -17.27 10.29
CA ALA A 144 7.21 -18.47 10.31
C ALA A 144 6.55 -19.63 9.58
N GLN A 145 5.24 -19.84 9.74
CA GLN A 145 4.48 -20.87 9.01
C GLN A 145 4.45 -20.62 7.50
N ALA A 146 4.38 -19.36 7.08
CA ALA A 146 4.43 -19.00 5.67
C ALA A 146 5.79 -19.37 5.05
N LEU A 147 6.89 -19.21 5.78
CA LEU A 147 8.26 -19.50 5.34
C LEU A 147 8.58 -20.99 5.21
N LEU A 148 7.83 -21.90 5.87
CA LEU A 148 8.08 -23.33 5.77
C LEU A 148 7.93 -23.84 4.33
N GLY A 149 8.89 -24.64 3.88
CA GLY A 149 8.97 -25.14 2.52
C GLY A 149 9.74 -24.24 1.58
N ASP A 150 10.36 -23.17 2.08
CA ASP A 150 11.19 -22.23 1.32
C ASP A 150 10.49 -21.70 0.05
N PRO A 151 9.32 -21.04 0.19
CA PRO A 151 8.52 -20.63 -0.94
C PRO A 151 9.19 -19.48 -1.70
N LYS A 152 9.05 -19.45 -3.02
CA LYS A 152 9.56 -18.33 -3.85
C LYS A 152 8.79 -17.04 -3.63
N VAL A 153 7.51 -17.14 -3.30
CA VAL A 153 6.59 -16.02 -3.09
C VAL A 153 6.01 -16.08 -1.69
N ILE A 154 6.04 -14.96 -0.99
CA ILE A 154 5.43 -14.80 0.33
C ILE A 154 4.34 -13.74 0.21
N ILE A 155 3.12 -14.09 0.57
CA ILE A 155 1.97 -13.19 0.57
C ILE A 155 1.53 -12.97 2.02
N LEU A 156 1.50 -11.71 2.45
CA LEU A 156 1.18 -11.30 3.83
C LEU A 156 -0.01 -10.33 3.79
N ASP A 157 -1.15 -10.76 4.32
CA ASP A 157 -2.34 -9.91 4.35
C ASP A 157 -2.40 -9.14 5.67
N GLU A 158 -2.26 -7.81 5.61
CA GLU A 158 -2.26 -6.85 6.74
C GLU A 158 -1.34 -7.30 7.90
N PRO A 159 -0.04 -7.56 7.67
CA PRO A 159 0.85 -8.19 8.65
C PRO A 159 1.12 -7.33 9.90
N THR A 160 0.83 -6.04 9.86
CA THR A 160 1.08 -5.05 10.93
C THR A 160 -0.17 -4.65 11.69
N VAL A 161 -1.35 -5.09 11.24
CA VAL A 161 -2.63 -4.65 11.80
C VAL A 161 -2.76 -4.91 13.29
N GLY A 162 -3.01 -3.83 14.08
CA GLY A 162 -3.22 -3.88 15.52
C GLY A 162 -2.01 -4.28 16.35
N LEU A 163 -0.81 -4.07 15.81
CA LEU A 163 0.46 -4.11 16.53
C LEU A 163 0.78 -2.74 17.11
N ASP A 164 1.61 -2.71 18.14
CA ASP A 164 2.16 -1.44 18.65
C ASP A 164 3.28 -0.91 17.71
N PRO A 165 3.64 0.41 17.80
CA PRO A 165 4.60 1.01 16.90
C PRO A 165 5.97 0.31 16.84
N LEU A 166 6.45 -0.22 17.95
CA LEU A 166 7.73 -0.93 18.01
C LEU A 166 7.64 -2.27 17.27
N GLN A 167 6.55 -3.02 17.47
CA GLN A 167 6.30 -4.27 16.77
C GLN A 167 6.11 -4.07 15.27
N ILE A 168 5.50 -2.96 14.84
CA ILE A 168 5.37 -2.59 13.42
C ILE A 168 6.76 -2.46 12.79
N ILE A 169 7.67 -1.72 13.44
CA ILE A 169 9.05 -1.56 12.96
C ILE A 169 9.73 -2.93 12.82
N GLU A 170 9.64 -3.77 13.84
CA GLU A 170 10.25 -5.09 13.82
C GLU A 170 9.70 -6.02 12.73
N ILE A 171 8.39 -5.97 12.45
CA ILE A 171 7.77 -6.77 11.36
C ILE A 171 8.18 -6.21 10.01
N ARG A 172 8.27 -4.89 9.84
CA ARG A 172 8.75 -4.26 8.61
C ARG A 172 10.19 -4.65 8.29
N ASP A 173 11.08 -4.61 9.30
CA ASP A 173 12.47 -5.05 9.12
C ASP A 173 12.54 -6.52 8.72
N LEU A 174 11.72 -7.38 9.34
CA LEU A 174 11.61 -8.78 8.96
C LEU A 174 11.15 -8.94 7.50
N ILE A 175 10.11 -8.21 7.05
CA ILE A 175 9.61 -8.26 5.68
C ILE A 175 10.71 -7.81 4.70
N LYS A 176 11.42 -6.73 5.00
CA LYS A 176 12.54 -6.24 4.19
C LYS A 176 13.67 -7.26 4.04
N ASP A 177 14.02 -7.94 5.15
CA ASP A 177 15.02 -9.00 5.10
C ASP A 177 14.56 -10.22 4.29
N LEU A 178 13.27 -10.57 4.37
CA LEU A 178 12.68 -11.64 3.55
C LEU A 178 12.72 -11.31 2.06
N GLY A 179 12.53 -10.04 1.69
CA GLY A 179 12.57 -9.56 0.30
C GLY A 179 13.90 -9.78 -0.42
N ARG A 180 15.01 -10.00 0.33
CA ARG A 180 16.33 -10.31 -0.25
C ARG A 180 16.43 -11.72 -0.85
N GLU A 181 15.59 -12.64 -0.39
CA GLU A 181 15.63 -14.06 -0.79
C GLU A 181 14.35 -14.51 -1.47
N HIS A 182 13.24 -13.83 -1.20
CA HIS A 182 11.91 -14.16 -1.67
C HIS A 182 11.26 -12.97 -2.37
N THR A 183 10.29 -13.22 -3.21
CA THR A 183 9.35 -12.16 -3.64
C THR A 183 8.30 -12.01 -2.55
N VAL A 184 8.21 -10.84 -1.94
CA VAL A 184 7.24 -10.58 -0.87
C VAL A 184 6.17 -9.63 -1.35
N ILE A 185 4.91 -9.98 -1.16
CA ILE A 185 3.76 -9.11 -1.36
C ILE A 185 3.10 -8.94 -0.01
N PHE A 186 2.89 -7.71 0.43
CA PHE A 186 2.09 -7.49 1.61
C PHE A 186 1.05 -6.39 1.41
N SER A 187 -0.14 -6.60 1.97
CA SER A 187 -1.18 -5.59 1.96
C SER A 187 -1.05 -4.64 3.14
N SER A 188 -1.39 -3.39 2.91
CA SER A 188 -1.62 -2.40 3.95
C SER A 188 -2.64 -1.37 3.47
N HIS A 189 -3.31 -0.74 4.41
CA HIS A 189 -4.11 0.47 4.18
C HIS A 189 -3.35 1.73 4.63
N ILE A 190 -2.11 1.58 5.12
CA ILE A 190 -1.24 2.66 5.60
C ILE A 190 -0.10 2.85 4.61
N LEU A 191 -0.11 3.99 3.93
CA LEU A 191 0.84 4.31 2.87
C LEU A 191 2.29 4.36 3.39
N SER A 192 2.54 5.01 4.53
CA SER A 192 3.89 5.15 5.10
C SER A 192 4.56 3.80 5.42
N GLU A 193 3.78 2.76 5.68
CA GLU A 193 4.32 1.40 5.85
C GLU A 193 4.87 0.86 4.53
N VAL A 194 4.13 1.07 3.45
CA VAL A 194 4.47 0.54 2.13
C VAL A 194 5.65 1.30 1.53
N GLN A 195 5.64 2.63 1.61
CA GLN A 195 6.73 3.49 1.11
C GLN A 195 8.09 3.14 1.72
N THR A 196 8.11 2.77 3.00
CA THR A 196 9.37 2.55 3.73
C THR A 196 10.14 1.31 3.27
N ILE A 197 9.45 0.28 2.77
CA ILE A 197 10.06 -1.03 2.51
C ILE A 197 9.80 -1.60 1.11
N CYS A 198 8.83 -1.04 0.36
CA CYS A 198 8.49 -1.56 -0.97
C CYS A 198 9.29 -0.90 -2.06
N GLU A 199 9.70 -1.70 -3.02
CA GLU A 199 10.32 -1.23 -4.26
C GLU A 199 9.27 -0.80 -5.28
N LYS A 200 8.10 -1.46 -5.28
CA LYS A 200 6.94 -1.08 -6.10
C LYS A 200 5.65 -1.21 -5.31
N ILE A 201 4.71 -0.34 -5.62
CA ILE A 201 3.41 -0.27 -4.95
C ILE A 201 2.30 -0.46 -5.99
N LEU A 202 1.41 -1.42 -5.72
CA LEU A 202 0.13 -1.55 -6.42
C LEU A 202 -0.94 -0.82 -5.60
N ILE A 203 -1.56 0.18 -6.18
CA ILE A 203 -2.68 0.90 -5.57
C ILE A 203 -3.98 0.37 -6.15
N ILE A 204 -4.85 -0.12 -5.27
CA ILE A 204 -6.16 -0.66 -5.64
C ILE A 204 -7.26 0.15 -4.96
N ALA A 205 -8.26 0.51 -5.75
CA ALA A 205 -9.52 1.08 -5.25
C ALA A 205 -10.68 0.44 -5.98
N ARG A 206 -11.75 0.08 -5.24
CA ARG A 206 -12.98 -0.52 -5.78
C ARG A 206 -12.76 -1.70 -6.74
N GLY A 207 -11.84 -2.56 -6.40
CA GLY A 207 -11.50 -3.73 -7.18
C GLY A 207 -10.66 -3.47 -8.43
N LYS A 208 -10.29 -2.22 -8.73
CA LYS A 208 -9.50 -1.84 -9.91
C LYS A 208 -8.07 -1.46 -9.54
N LEU A 209 -7.14 -1.73 -10.45
CA LEU A 209 -5.76 -1.24 -10.35
C LEU A 209 -5.73 0.23 -10.78
N ILE A 210 -5.39 1.11 -9.85
CA ILE A 210 -5.27 2.54 -10.08
C ILE A 210 -3.87 2.90 -10.55
N ALA A 211 -2.85 2.36 -9.88
CA ALA A 211 -1.46 2.58 -10.23
C ALA A 211 -0.58 1.40 -9.82
N PHE A 212 0.52 1.21 -10.54
CA PHE A 212 1.56 0.24 -10.22
C PHE A 212 2.91 0.77 -10.66
N ASP A 213 3.71 1.28 -9.73
CA ASP A 213 5.04 1.82 -10.01
C ASP A 213 5.89 1.87 -8.73
N GLU A 214 7.13 2.34 -8.85
CA GLU A 214 7.99 2.69 -7.73
C GLU A 214 7.42 3.89 -6.96
N PRO A 215 7.62 3.98 -5.63
CA PRO A 215 7.10 5.08 -4.82
C PRO A 215 7.43 6.46 -5.40
N GLU A 216 8.70 6.66 -5.80
CA GLU A 216 9.18 7.93 -6.37
C GLU A 216 8.49 8.30 -7.71
N ASN A 217 8.16 7.29 -8.52
CA ASN A 217 7.44 7.50 -9.78
C ASN A 217 5.96 7.79 -9.54
N LEU A 218 5.37 7.15 -8.54
CA LEU A 218 4.01 7.45 -8.11
C LEU A 218 3.90 8.89 -7.61
N GLU A 219 4.85 9.33 -6.80
CA GLU A 219 4.93 10.74 -6.38
C GLU A 219 5.00 11.69 -7.58
N LYS A 220 5.85 11.41 -8.57
CA LYS A 220 5.99 12.27 -9.77
C LYS A 220 4.77 12.25 -10.70
N ARG A 221 4.14 11.08 -10.89
CA ARG A 221 2.98 10.94 -11.80
C ARG A 221 1.70 11.53 -11.23
N LEU A 222 1.60 11.49 -9.92
CA LEU A 222 0.43 11.90 -9.17
C LEU A 222 0.63 13.29 -8.54
N LEU A 223 1.71 14.00 -8.96
CA LEU A 223 1.94 15.39 -8.55
C LEU A 223 0.69 16.22 -8.84
N SER A 224 -0.16 16.32 -7.84
CA SER A 224 -0.96 17.54 -7.68
C SER A 224 0.02 18.71 -7.70
N PRO A 225 -0.33 19.84 -8.34
CA PRO A 225 0.53 21.02 -8.34
C PRO A 225 1.00 21.29 -6.90
N GLY A 226 2.32 21.42 -6.70
CA GLY A 226 2.86 21.66 -5.37
C GLY A 226 2.19 22.89 -4.76
N GLU A 227 1.88 22.86 -3.49
CA GLU A 227 1.21 23.94 -2.78
C GLU A 227 2.22 24.82 -2.03
N ILE A 228 2.15 26.13 -2.23
CA ILE A 228 2.90 27.09 -1.43
C ILE A 228 1.90 27.96 -0.68
N THR A 229 1.93 27.91 0.65
CA THR A 229 1.19 28.84 1.48
C THR A 229 2.13 29.94 1.97
N LEU A 230 1.71 31.20 1.86
CA LEU A 230 2.47 32.33 2.36
C LEU A 230 1.60 33.30 3.14
N VAL A 231 2.23 34.04 4.05
CA VAL A 231 1.65 35.21 4.73
C VAL A 231 2.58 36.37 4.52
N ALA A 232 2.07 37.46 4.00
CA ALA A 232 2.83 38.66 3.69
C ALA A 232 2.30 39.92 4.41
N GLU A 233 3.16 40.90 4.70
CA GLU A 233 2.78 42.24 5.10
C GLU A 233 2.45 43.08 3.87
N ALA A 234 1.32 42.75 3.25
CA ALA A 234 0.76 43.43 2.09
C ALA A 234 -0.78 43.34 2.15
N ASP A 235 -1.50 44.23 1.50
CA ASP A 235 -2.93 44.06 1.32
C ASP A 235 -3.23 43.04 0.19
N ALA A 236 -4.51 42.63 0.05
CA ALA A 236 -4.91 41.62 -0.92
C ALA A 236 -4.59 42.06 -2.37
N ARG A 237 -4.76 43.33 -2.69
CA ARG A 237 -4.49 43.89 -4.04
C ARG A 237 -3.00 43.92 -4.35
N GLU A 238 -2.17 44.36 -3.40
CA GLU A 238 -0.71 44.35 -3.53
C GLU A 238 -0.18 42.93 -3.69
N THR A 239 -0.75 41.98 -2.93
CA THR A 239 -0.40 40.54 -3.03
C THR A 239 -0.78 40.01 -4.40
N GLU A 240 -1.97 40.30 -4.91
CA GLU A 240 -2.41 39.88 -6.24
C GLU A 240 -1.52 40.44 -7.36
N GLU A 241 -1.15 41.75 -7.26
CA GLU A 241 -0.22 42.37 -8.20
C GLU A 241 1.17 41.73 -8.18
N LEU A 242 1.67 41.34 -7.00
CA LEU A 242 2.94 40.66 -6.84
C LEU A 242 2.90 39.20 -7.35
N LEU A 243 1.80 38.51 -7.26
CA LEU A 243 1.64 37.14 -7.77
C LEU A 243 1.35 37.13 -9.27
N SER A 244 0.81 38.20 -9.82
CA SER A 244 0.45 38.30 -11.23
C SER A 244 1.64 38.09 -12.16
N GLY A 245 1.47 37.19 -13.14
CA GLY A 245 2.47 36.91 -14.17
C GLY A 245 3.70 36.14 -13.65
N MET A 246 3.62 35.50 -12.51
CA MET A 246 4.63 34.50 -12.09
C MET A 246 4.47 33.22 -12.90
N GLU A 247 5.59 32.72 -13.40
CA GLU A 247 5.65 31.44 -14.10
C GLU A 247 5.39 30.28 -13.12
N HIS A 248 4.77 29.24 -13.62
CA HIS A 248 4.49 28.01 -12.87
C HIS A 248 3.47 28.12 -11.71
N ILE A 249 2.71 29.21 -11.61
CA ILE A 249 1.54 29.29 -10.72
C ILE A 249 0.29 29.04 -11.56
N THR A 250 -0.41 27.94 -11.26
CA THR A 250 -1.63 27.52 -11.98
C THR A 250 -2.90 28.06 -11.37
N GLU A 251 -2.94 28.10 -10.02
CA GLU A 251 -4.06 28.59 -9.25
C GLU A 251 -3.57 29.40 -8.05
N GLN A 252 -4.35 30.41 -7.64
CA GLN A 252 -4.07 31.19 -6.45
C GLN A 252 -5.36 31.55 -5.71
N THR A 253 -5.30 31.42 -4.39
CA THR A 253 -6.36 31.86 -3.47
C THR A 253 -5.76 32.86 -2.50
N ILE A 254 -6.39 34.06 -2.38
CA ILE A 254 -5.89 35.15 -1.54
C ILE A 254 -6.94 35.47 -0.49
N GLU A 255 -6.54 35.49 0.78
CA GLU A 255 -7.40 35.77 1.93
C GLU A 255 -6.79 36.88 2.79
N GLU A 256 -7.53 37.95 3.03
CA GLU A 256 -7.12 39.01 3.96
C GLU A 256 -7.33 38.51 5.42
N LYS A 257 -6.24 38.38 6.19
CA LYS A 257 -6.30 37.89 7.59
C LYS A 257 -6.51 39.03 8.61
N GLU A 258 -5.77 40.10 8.44
CA GLU A 258 -5.80 41.30 9.29
C GLU A 258 -5.46 42.53 8.44
N ILE A 259 -5.73 43.76 8.95
CA ILE A 259 -5.37 44.97 8.24
C ILE A 259 -3.88 44.99 7.89
N GLY A 260 -3.56 44.95 6.59
CA GLY A 260 -2.20 44.98 6.09
C GLY A 260 -1.48 43.63 6.10
N ARG A 261 -2.21 42.53 6.30
CA ARG A 261 -1.67 41.15 6.21
C ARG A 261 -2.57 40.26 5.36
N THR A 262 -1.96 39.57 4.43
CA THR A 262 -2.65 38.67 3.49
C THR A 262 -2.01 37.30 3.52
N ALA A 263 -2.84 36.25 3.57
CA ALA A 263 -2.44 34.89 3.29
C ALA A 263 -2.74 34.57 1.83
N ALA A 264 -1.86 33.86 1.17
CA ALA A 264 -2.09 33.30 -0.15
C ALA A 264 -1.73 31.81 -0.18
N THR A 265 -2.57 31.04 -0.88
CA THR A 265 -2.34 29.65 -1.22
C THR A 265 -2.17 29.58 -2.73
N LEU A 266 -1.05 29.00 -3.17
CA LEU A 266 -0.63 28.94 -4.56
C LEU A 266 -0.41 27.50 -4.95
N HIS A 267 -0.91 27.09 -6.11
CA HIS A 267 -0.63 25.80 -6.72
C HIS A 267 0.37 25.97 -7.88
N SER A 268 1.36 25.09 -7.95
CA SER A 268 2.46 25.17 -8.92
C SER A 268 2.68 23.88 -9.68
N ASP A 269 2.79 23.98 -11.02
CA ASP A 269 3.13 22.87 -11.92
C ASP A 269 4.66 22.66 -12.10
N CYS A 270 5.47 23.39 -11.34
CA CYS A 270 6.94 23.27 -11.41
C CYS A 270 7.43 21.97 -10.78
N GLU A 271 8.30 21.24 -11.46
CA GLU A 271 8.95 20.03 -10.92
C GLU A 271 9.74 20.32 -9.63
N ASP A 272 10.46 21.47 -9.59
CA ASP A 272 11.11 21.95 -8.38
C ASP A 272 10.38 23.15 -7.79
N ILE A 273 9.42 22.87 -6.90
CA ILE A 273 8.63 23.89 -6.22
C ILE A 273 9.51 24.91 -5.43
N TYR A 274 10.74 24.55 -5.08
CA TYR A 274 11.65 25.47 -4.40
C TYR A 274 12.15 26.58 -5.33
N GLU A 275 12.19 26.40 -6.65
CA GLU A 275 12.48 27.48 -7.60
C GLU A 275 11.36 28.53 -7.56
N VAL A 276 10.09 28.10 -7.51
CA VAL A 276 8.96 29.00 -7.36
C VAL A 276 9.00 29.72 -6.02
N SER A 277 9.28 29.01 -4.93
CA SER A 277 9.36 29.61 -3.59
C SER A 277 10.48 30.65 -3.50
N LYS A 278 11.62 30.41 -4.14
CA LYS A 278 12.72 31.37 -4.24
C LYS A 278 12.31 32.62 -5.04
N ALA A 279 11.67 32.42 -6.17
CA ALA A 279 11.15 33.54 -6.99
C ALA A 279 10.12 34.40 -6.24
N LEU A 280 9.22 33.76 -5.47
CA LEU A 280 8.28 34.44 -4.57
C LEU A 280 9.03 35.29 -3.54
N PHE A 281 10.00 34.69 -2.84
CA PHE A 281 10.78 35.41 -1.83
C PHE A 281 11.50 36.62 -2.42
N GLU A 282 12.16 36.47 -3.57
CA GLU A 282 12.90 37.54 -4.24
C GLU A 282 11.94 38.69 -4.67
N ARG A 283 10.77 38.35 -5.18
CA ARG A 283 9.77 39.33 -5.68
C ARG A 283 9.15 40.15 -4.56
N PHE A 284 8.71 39.50 -3.47
CA PHE A 284 8.18 40.19 -2.30
C PHE A 284 9.25 41.05 -1.59
N SER A 285 10.47 40.53 -1.49
CA SER A 285 11.61 41.25 -0.93
C SER A 285 11.95 42.52 -1.74
N ALA A 286 11.99 42.41 -3.08
CA ALA A 286 12.24 43.55 -3.97
C ALA A 286 11.15 44.62 -3.88
N ALA A 287 9.92 44.25 -3.61
CA ALA A 287 8.80 45.17 -3.38
C ALA A 287 8.77 45.77 -1.97
N GLY A 288 9.67 45.35 -1.08
CA GLY A 288 9.69 45.78 0.32
C GLY A 288 8.50 45.26 1.14
N LYS A 289 7.91 44.16 0.73
CA LYS A 289 6.79 43.49 1.39
C LYS A 289 7.30 42.22 2.09
N PRO A 290 7.50 42.24 3.41
CA PRO A 290 8.04 41.08 4.11
C PRO A 290 7.11 39.86 4.03
N LEU A 291 7.68 38.70 3.73
CA LEU A 291 7.02 37.43 3.94
C LEU A 291 7.22 37.02 5.41
N LEU A 292 6.11 36.85 6.13
CA LEU A 292 6.10 36.48 7.54
C LEU A 292 6.16 34.97 7.70
N GLU A 293 5.50 34.27 6.81
CA GLU A 293 5.48 32.80 6.73
C GLU A 293 5.55 32.39 5.26
N MET A 294 6.25 31.33 4.96
CA MET A 294 6.20 30.63 3.68
C MET A 294 6.43 29.16 3.94
N ASN A 295 5.42 28.36 3.62
CA ASN A 295 5.46 26.91 3.76
C ASN A 295 5.30 26.28 2.38
N VAL A 296 6.20 25.36 2.04
CA VAL A 296 6.18 24.64 0.79
C VAL A 296 5.70 23.22 1.09
N LYS A 297 4.54 22.88 0.57
CA LYS A 297 3.97 21.55 0.70
C LYS A 297 4.16 20.83 -0.64
N LYS A 298 5.00 19.81 -0.65
CA LYS A 298 5.03 18.87 -1.76
C LYS A 298 3.79 18.00 -1.65
N ALA A 299 3.17 17.67 -2.77
CA ALA A 299 2.13 16.66 -2.77
C ALA A 299 2.65 15.41 -2.06
N ASP A 300 1.96 15.00 -1.02
CA ASP A 300 2.25 13.76 -0.31
C ASP A 300 1.48 12.61 -0.99
N LEU A 301 2.10 11.46 -1.13
CA LEU A 301 1.41 10.26 -1.61
C LEU A 301 0.14 9.94 -0.78
N GLU A 302 0.04 10.40 0.48
CA GLU A 302 -1.18 10.27 1.28
C GLU A 302 -2.34 11.10 0.72
N GLU A 303 -2.09 12.34 0.30
CA GLU A 303 -3.09 13.19 -0.35
C GLU A 303 -3.52 12.62 -1.69
N ILE A 304 -2.54 12.17 -2.46
CA ILE A 304 -2.76 11.49 -3.73
C ILE A 304 -3.58 10.21 -3.55
N PHE A 305 -3.27 9.42 -2.53
CA PHE A 305 -4.02 8.21 -2.21
C PHE A 305 -5.46 8.53 -1.83
N ILE A 306 -5.68 9.58 -1.05
CA ILE A 306 -7.02 10.08 -0.69
C ILE A 306 -7.75 10.56 -1.94
N GLU A 307 -7.13 11.38 -2.77
CA GLU A 307 -7.72 11.92 -4.01
C GLU A 307 -8.08 10.83 -5.01
N LEU A 308 -7.19 9.85 -5.23
CA LEU A 308 -7.45 8.69 -6.09
C LEU A 308 -8.57 7.79 -5.55
N THR A 309 -8.69 7.71 -4.23
CA THR A 309 -9.77 6.93 -3.59
C THR A 309 -11.08 7.70 -3.54
N GLU A 310 -11.06 9.03 -3.46
CA GLU A 310 -12.23 9.92 -3.46
C GLU A 310 -12.73 10.24 -4.87
N SER A 311 -11.84 10.50 -5.83
CA SER A 311 -12.24 10.74 -7.24
C SER A 311 -12.88 9.50 -7.84
N ALA A 312 -12.39 8.32 -7.48
CA ALA A 312 -13.11 7.07 -7.74
C ALA A 312 -14.52 7.05 -7.08
N GLN A 313 -14.80 7.82 -6.00
CA GLN A 313 -16.13 7.95 -5.41
C GLN A 313 -17.09 8.83 -6.22
N THR A 314 -16.56 9.83 -6.90
CA THR A 314 -17.38 10.84 -7.59
C THR A 314 -17.83 10.38 -8.99
N GLU A 315 -17.06 9.51 -9.65
CA GLU A 315 -17.41 8.97 -10.96
C GLU A 315 -18.56 7.94 -10.90
N ASP A 316 -18.64 7.13 -9.84
CA ASP A 316 -19.73 6.14 -9.72
C ASP A 316 -21.07 6.76 -9.35
N ILE A 317 -21.09 7.83 -8.54
CA ILE A 317 -22.33 8.55 -8.22
C ILE A 317 -22.93 9.14 -9.52
N LYS A 318 -22.10 9.64 -10.44
CA LYS A 318 -22.55 10.15 -11.73
C LYS A 318 -23.04 9.05 -12.67
N THR A 319 -22.49 7.84 -12.56
CA THR A 319 -22.89 6.69 -13.38
C THR A 319 -24.21 6.09 -12.88
N GLU A 320 -24.37 5.96 -11.57
CA GLU A 320 -25.63 5.50 -10.95
C GLU A 320 -26.78 6.49 -11.16
N GLU A 321 -26.53 7.81 -11.09
CA GLU A 321 -27.54 8.82 -11.40
C GLU A 321 -27.91 8.86 -12.89
N SER A 322 -27.00 8.51 -13.81
CA SER A 322 -27.27 8.43 -15.25
C SER A 322 -28.08 7.18 -15.61
N GLU A 323 -27.81 6.03 -14.98
CA GLU A 323 -28.56 4.79 -15.22
C GLU A 323 -29.96 4.83 -14.57
N ALA A 324 -30.09 5.40 -13.37
CA ALA A 324 -31.40 5.60 -12.74
C ALA A 324 -32.29 6.60 -13.53
N GLY A 325 -31.71 7.59 -14.19
CA GLY A 325 -32.43 8.52 -15.04
C GLY A 325 -32.91 7.93 -16.36
N GLU A 326 -32.22 6.90 -16.89
CA GLU A 326 -32.67 6.20 -18.10
C GLU A 326 -33.75 5.13 -17.82
N GLU A 327 -33.76 4.53 -16.63
CA GLU A 327 -34.83 3.60 -16.24
C GLU A 327 -36.17 4.30 -15.91
N GLU A 328 -36.16 5.58 -15.44
CA GLU A 328 -37.41 6.35 -15.23
C GLU A 328 -38.02 6.90 -16.54
N MET A 329 -37.30 6.88 -17.66
CA MET A 329 -37.77 7.36 -18.97
C MET A 329 -38.14 6.24 -19.96
N ALA A 330 -38.03 4.96 -19.60
CA ALA A 330 -38.41 3.80 -20.39
C ALA A 330 -39.66 3.13 -19.84
#